data_e54cf847b2d94769b659c18db0585345
#
_entry.id   e54cf847b2d94769b659c18db0585345
#
_cell.length_a   1.000
_cell.length_b   1.000
_cell.length_c   1.000
_cell.angle_alpha   90.00
_cell.angle_beta   90.00
_cell.angle_gamma   90.00
#
_symmetry.space_group_name_H-M   'P 1'
#
loop_
_entity.id
_entity.type
_entity.pdbx_description
1 polymer ?
#
loop_
_entity_poly.entity_id
_entity_poly.type
_entity_poly.pdbx_seq_one_letter_code
_entity_poly.pdbx_strand_id
1 'polypeptide(L)'
;MMAEVKAGKINCIVVKDLSRFGRDHLEAGEYLERIFPFLGVRFIAINDNYDSMNSNSESDELIVPFKNLINEAYCRDTSIKIRSQLEIKRRRGDFIGSFAVFGYRKDPADRHRLLVDDYAAEVVRDIFAWKLDGLSAGDIAARLSASGIPTPMDYKQSQGMNYSTSFRIKEKSEWSAGMILRILKNPVYTGVLEQGRVTTPSYRVKRLVNKPRKEWAIVENCHEAIINYYDFESVQKALALDARTTESGKAVDLFSGMVNCGECGGAMIKKTVPSGKKKYTYFVCATHKNEKTCFSHGIRDTALTEIVLEFLKKHIRDVIDLADLLALTDTAQLQKAKVQKLRERLDTKEAEIDRYQRLLRSLYESLADGLIDQSEYQNLKKNYTNRRTHAEEQAEAIREEMEQEINRSDQGLGWIEEFRRYQNIEVLDRSIVVRLIERILIFRDHRVDIVYRWQNEFQWQTELLLRAQGQLPGREAV
;
A
#
# COMPACT_ATOMS: atom_id res chain seq x y z
N MET A 1 -11.34 42.20 -10.67
CA MET A 1 -10.33 43.22 -11.00
C MET A 1 -9.94 43.19 -12.48
N MET A 2 -9.27 42.15 -13.03
CA MET A 2 -8.81 42.17 -14.45
C MET A 2 -9.93 42.31 -15.50
N ALA A 3 -11.11 41.72 -15.25
CA ALA A 3 -12.26 41.94 -16.12
C ALA A 3 -12.75 43.41 -16.16
N GLU A 4 -12.65 44.09 -15.04
CA GLU A 4 -13.03 45.51 -14.92
C GLU A 4 -11.97 46.46 -15.51
N VAL A 5 -10.68 46.08 -15.41
CA VAL A 5 -9.58 46.76 -16.12
C VAL A 5 -9.79 46.68 -17.63
N LYS A 6 -10.07 45.46 -18.16
CA LYS A 6 -10.36 45.27 -19.59
C LYS A 6 -11.62 46.02 -20.06
N ALA A 7 -12.58 46.21 -19.15
CA ALA A 7 -13.81 46.96 -19.42
C ALA A 7 -13.60 48.52 -19.28
N GLY A 8 -12.38 49.00 -19.04
CA GLY A 8 -12.06 50.42 -18.90
C GLY A 8 -12.61 51.09 -17.63
N LYS A 9 -13.06 50.32 -16.65
CA LYS A 9 -13.62 50.83 -15.38
C LYS A 9 -12.55 51.19 -14.34
N ILE A 10 -11.34 50.67 -14.51
CA ILE A 10 -10.20 50.88 -13.63
C ILE A 10 -9.05 51.46 -14.47
N ASN A 11 -8.55 52.61 -14.07
CA ASN A 11 -7.42 53.31 -14.72
C ASN A 11 -6.17 53.34 -13.84
N CYS A 12 -6.25 52.94 -12.57
CA CYS A 12 -5.12 52.87 -11.67
C CYS A 12 -5.21 51.65 -10.74
N ILE A 13 -4.10 50.94 -10.58
CA ILE A 13 -3.95 49.79 -9.65
C ILE A 13 -2.85 50.15 -8.66
N VAL A 14 -3.17 50.09 -7.36
CA VAL A 14 -2.20 50.31 -6.28
C VAL A 14 -2.03 49.00 -5.49
N VAL A 15 -0.80 48.56 -5.34
CA VAL A 15 -0.44 47.38 -4.54
C VAL A 15 0.59 47.76 -3.48
N LYS A 16 0.65 46.99 -2.42
CA LYS A 16 1.65 47.20 -1.37
C LYS A 16 3.07 46.95 -1.90
N ASP A 17 3.26 45.86 -2.61
CA ASP A 17 4.52 45.46 -3.24
C ASP A 17 4.23 44.58 -4.48
N LEU A 18 5.22 44.40 -5.35
CA LEU A 18 5.10 43.60 -6.58
C LEU A 18 4.76 42.17 -6.33
N SER A 19 5.15 41.60 -5.18
CA SER A 19 4.85 40.21 -4.82
C SER A 19 3.35 39.96 -4.59
N ARG A 20 2.57 41.00 -4.29
CA ARG A 20 1.12 40.93 -4.12
C ARG A 20 0.35 40.97 -5.44
N PHE A 21 0.96 41.50 -6.49
CA PHE A 21 0.34 41.53 -7.81
C PHE A 21 0.41 40.17 -8.52
N GLY A 22 1.56 39.52 -8.54
CA GLY A 22 1.73 38.23 -9.18
C GLY A 22 2.85 37.40 -8.56
N ARG A 23 2.68 36.07 -8.53
CA ARG A 23 3.71 35.13 -8.11
C ARG A 23 4.52 34.56 -9.28
N ASP A 24 4.01 34.71 -10.51
CA ASP A 24 4.68 34.37 -11.75
C ASP A 24 5.26 35.62 -12.37
N HIS A 25 6.58 35.72 -12.45
CA HIS A 25 7.28 36.90 -12.95
C HIS A 25 7.03 37.14 -14.45
N LEU A 26 6.81 36.09 -15.24
CA LEU A 26 6.51 36.19 -16.66
C LEU A 26 5.14 36.83 -16.88
N GLU A 27 4.13 36.34 -16.17
CA GLU A 27 2.77 36.86 -16.23
C GLU A 27 2.71 38.31 -15.68
N ALA A 28 3.35 38.56 -14.53
CA ALA A 28 3.42 39.90 -13.94
C ALA A 28 4.18 40.90 -14.85
N GLY A 29 5.30 40.48 -15.46
CA GLY A 29 6.06 41.27 -16.41
C GLY A 29 5.23 41.62 -17.65
N GLU A 30 4.52 40.66 -18.23
CA GLU A 30 3.66 40.89 -19.39
C GLU A 30 2.56 41.92 -19.10
N TYR A 31 1.97 41.90 -17.90
CA TYR A 31 0.99 42.91 -17.49
C TYR A 31 1.62 44.28 -17.31
N LEU A 32 2.76 44.40 -16.66
CA LEU A 32 3.41 45.66 -16.34
C LEU A 32 4.04 46.30 -17.58
N GLU A 33 4.66 45.53 -18.45
CA GLU A 33 5.40 46.03 -19.60
C GLU A 33 4.55 46.17 -20.87
N ARG A 34 3.48 45.41 -21.02
CA ARG A 34 2.69 45.41 -22.27
C ARG A 34 1.22 45.73 -22.06
N ILE A 35 0.53 45.01 -21.14
CA ILE A 35 -0.94 45.08 -21.06
C ILE A 35 -1.40 46.39 -20.40
N PHE A 36 -0.86 46.77 -19.26
CA PHE A 36 -1.26 47.98 -18.56
C PHE A 36 -0.90 49.27 -19.35
N PRO A 37 0.30 49.40 -19.93
CA PRO A 37 0.60 50.51 -20.82
C PRO A 37 -0.33 50.58 -22.02
N PHE A 38 -0.65 49.44 -22.65
CA PHE A 38 -1.58 49.36 -23.79
C PHE A 38 -3.00 49.77 -23.40
N LEU A 39 -3.46 49.44 -22.19
CA LEU A 39 -4.78 49.82 -21.68
C LEU A 39 -4.82 51.20 -21.00
N GLY A 40 -3.71 51.92 -20.93
CA GLY A 40 -3.59 53.23 -20.26
C GLY A 40 -3.79 53.14 -18.73
N VAL A 41 -3.49 52.01 -18.12
CA VAL A 41 -3.66 51.78 -16.68
C VAL A 41 -2.38 52.04 -15.92
N ARG A 42 -2.42 53.01 -14.98
CA ARG A 42 -1.31 53.29 -14.07
C ARG A 42 -1.17 52.19 -13.03
N PHE A 43 0.05 51.75 -12.76
CA PHE A 43 0.34 50.74 -11.74
C PHE A 43 1.35 51.31 -10.72
N ILE A 44 1.01 51.20 -9.42
CA ILE A 44 1.83 51.72 -8.32
C ILE A 44 2.09 50.61 -7.32
N ALA A 45 3.36 50.31 -7.01
CA ALA A 45 3.78 49.44 -5.92
C ALA A 45 4.48 50.24 -4.83
N ILE A 46 3.81 50.47 -3.69
CA ILE A 46 4.21 51.44 -2.67
C ILE A 46 5.57 51.11 -2.06
N ASN A 47 5.73 49.86 -1.54
CA ASN A 47 6.96 49.45 -0.88
C ASN A 47 8.14 49.27 -1.84
N ASP A 48 7.86 49.08 -3.12
CA ASP A 48 8.87 48.92 -4.16
C ASP A 48 9.25 50.25 -4.81
N ASN A 49 8.57 51.34 -4.41
CA ASN A 49 8.74 52.66 -4.93
C ASN A 49 8.60 52.73 -6.47
N TYR A 50 7.73 51.89 -7.01
CA TYR A 50 7.49 51.76 -8.45
C TYR A 50 6.19 52.41 -8.86
N ASP A 51 6.25 53.25 -9.90
CA ASP A 51 5.10 53.93 -10.51
C ASP A 51 5.26 53.93 -12.02
N SER A 52 4.37 53.24 -12.74
CA SER A 52 4.44 53.06 -14.19
C SER A 52 4.38 54.37 -15.01
N MET A 53 3.93 55.49 -14.42
CA MET A 53 3.92 56.79 -15.09
C MET A 53 5.16 57.63 -14.79
N ASN A 54 5.88 57.39 -13.71
CA ASN A 54 7.09 58.10 -13.31
C ASN A 54 8.39 57.33 -13.60
N SER A 55 8.32 56.20 -14.28
CA SER A 55 9.48 55.38 -14.64
C SER A 55 10.28 55.97 -15.81
N ASN A 56 10.89 57.12 -15.59
CA ASN A 56 11.75 57.77 -16.58
C ASN A 56 13.25 57.50 -16.41
N SER A 57 13.64 56.51 -15.59
CA SER A 57 15.03 56.14 -15.43
C SER A 57 15.28 54.71 -15.97
N GLU A 58 16.32 54.56 -16.82
CA GLU A 58 16.83 53.26 -17.30
C GLU A 58 17.07 52.25 -16.15
N SER A 59 17.23 52.72 -14.92
CA SER A 59 17.35 51.92 -13.72
C SER A 59 16.06 51.17 -13.32
N ASP A 60 14.87 51.74 -13.60
CA ASP A 60 13.59 51.10 -13.23
C ASP A 60 13.23 49.95 -14.16
N GLU A 61 13.66 49.96 -15.42
CA GLU A 61 13.48 48.88 -16.37
C GLU A 61 14.27 47.62 -15.97
N LEU A 62 15.39 47.74 -15.22
CA LEU A 62 16.20 46.67 -14.73
C LEU A 62 15.76 46.18 -13.32
N ILE A 63 15.27 47.10 -12.48
CA ILE A 63 14.90 46.79 -11.08
C ILE A 63 13.69 45.86 -11.00
N VAL A 64 12.68 46.08 -11.84
CA VAL A 64 11.44 45.26 -11.81
C VAL A 64 11.69 43.80 -12.19
N PRO A 65 12.35 43.48 -13.32
CA PRO A 65 12.72 42.09 -13.66
C PRO A 65 13.60 41.42 -12.57
N PHE A 66 14.55 42.21 -12.00
CA PHE A 66 15.44 41.66 -10.95
C PHE A 66 14.69 41.36 -9.65
N LYS A 67 13.78 42.22 -9.19
CA LYS A 67 12.89 41.95 -8.04
C LYS A 67 11.98 40.74 -8.28
N ASN A 68 11.43 40.64 -9.49
CA ASN A 68 10.61 39.50 -9.87
C ASN A 68 11.40 38.17 -9.85
N LEU A 69 12.66 38.19 -10.32
CA LEU A 69 13.57 37.04 -10.28
C LEU A 69 13.88 36.60 -8.83
N ILE A 70 14.15 37.57 -7.94
CA ILE A 70 14.39 37.31 -6.53
C ILE A 70 13.16 36.73 -5.87
N ASN A 71 11.97 37.27 -6.12
CA ASN A 71 10.71 36.75 -5.60
C ASN A 71 10.45 35.29 -6.08
N GLU A 72 10.76 35.01 -7.34
CA GLU A 72 10.66 33.66 -7.87
C GLU A 72 11.65 32.70 -7.19
N ALA A 73 12.91 33.11 -7.05
CA ALA A 73 13.92 32.33 -6.35
C ALA A 73 13.50 32.00 -4.90
N TYR A 74 12.93 33.00 -4.19
CA TYR A 74 12.39 32.85 -2.86
C TYR A 74 11.21 31.85 -2.82
N CYS A 75 10.26 31.93 -3.75
CA CYS A 75 9.14 31.01 -3.85
C CYS A 75 9.62 29.57 -4.10
N ARG A 76 10.62 29.41 -4.97
CA ARG A 76 11.25 28.12 -5.28
C ARG A 76 11.92 27.52 -4.04
N ASP A 77 12.76 28.31 -3.36
CA ASP A 77 13.47 27.89 -2.15
C ASP A 77 12.50 27.50 -1.04
N THR A 78 11.48 28.33 -0.79
CA THR A 78 10.41 28.05 0.17
C THR A 78 9.68 26.75 -0.16
N SER A 79 9.36 26.53 -1.45
CA SER A 79 8.73 25.27 -1.88
C SER A 79 9.61 24.05 -1.62
N ILE A 80 10.91 24.15 -1.88
CA ILE A 80 11.89 23.07 -1.59
C ILE A 80 11.92 22.79 -0.09
N LYS A 81 12.04 23.82 0.75
CA LYS A 81 12.07 23.70 2.21
C LYS A 81 10.80 23.05 2.76
N ILE A 82 9.61 23.48 2.31
CA ILE A 82 8.33 22.90 2.74
C ILE A 82 8.27 21.42 2.35
N ARG A 83 8.65 21.07 1.12
CA ARG A 83 8.63 19.66 0.65
C ARG A 83 9.58 18.80 1.46
N SER A 84 10.79 19.28 1.74
CA SER A 84 11.78 18.57 2.57
C SER A 84 11.25 18.36 3.98
N GLN A 85 10.68 19.37 4.62
CA GLN A 85 10.09 19.25 5.96
C GLN A 85 8.92 18.28 6.02
N LEU A 86 8.05 18.32 4.99
CA LEU A 86 6.93 17.35 4.91
C LEU A 86 7.43 15.93 4.71
N GLU A 87 8.50 15.72 3.94
CA GLU A 87 9.09 14.40 3.74
C GLU A 87 9.70 13.85 5.05
N ILE A 88 10.43 14.68 5.81
CA ILE A 88 10.96 14.31 7.12
C ILE A 88 9.84 13.91 8.08
N LYS A 89 8.76 14.69 8.13
CA LYS A 89 7.59 14.38 8.97
C LYS A 89 6.95 13.05 8.57
N ARG A 90 6.72 12.82 7.27
CA ARG A 90 6.16 11.57 6.77
C ARG A 90 6.99 10.35 7.19
N ARG A 91 8.31 10.44 7.06
CA ARG A 91 9.24 9.35 7.43
C ARG A 91 9.33 9.10 8.93
N ARG A 92 8.96 10.09 9.76
CA ARG A 92 8.79 9.92 11.21
C ARG A 92 7.50 9.22 11.60
N GLY A 93 6.55 9.06 10.69
CA GLY A 93 5.21 8.58 11.00
C GLY A 93 4.26 9.68 11.47
N ASP A 94 4.60 10.96 11.28
CA ASP A 94 3.71 12.07 11.59
C ASP A 94 2.56 12.11 10.57
N PHE A 95 1.32 12.16 11.04
CA PHE A 95 0.16 12.35 10.17
C PHE A 95 0.07 13.81 9.70
N ILE A 96 0.25 14.04 8.40
CA ILE A 96 0.25 15.40 7.84
C ILE A 96 -1.06 15.83 7.18
N GLY A 97 -2.07 14.95 7.12
CA GLY A 97 -3.38 15.26 6.54
C GLY A 97 -4.11 16.38 7.31
N SER A 98 -4.89 17.20 6.62
CA SER A 98 -5.67 18.28 7.25
C SER A 98 -6.70 17.72 8.22
N PHE A 99 -7.38 16.63 7.86
CA PHE A 99 -8.40 15.95 8.65
C PHE A 99 -8.02 14.49 8.87
N ALA A 100 -8.30 13.96 10.06
CA ALA A 100 -8.11 12.55 10.35
C ALA A 100 -9.00 11.67 9.45
N VAL A 101 -8.58 10.43 9.22
CA VAL A 101 -9.38 9.42 8.53
C VAL A 101 -10.58 9.04 9.40
N PHE A 102 -11.72 8.66 8.84
CA PHE A 102 -12.89 8.20 9.59
C PHE A 102 -12.49 6.98 10.43
N GLY A 103 -12.90 6.92 11.69
CA GLY A 103 -12.40 5.96 12.69
C GLY A 103 -11.31 6.53 13.60
N TYR A 104 -10.69 7.65 13.20
CA TYR A 104 -9.67 8.34 13.98
C TYR A 104 -10.00 9.81 14.17
N ARG A 105 -9.45 10.39 15.23
CA ARG A 105 -9.39 11.83 15.49
C ARG A 105 -7.95 12.26 15.69
N LYS A 106 -7.67 13.54 15.48
CA LYS A 106 -6.35 14.09 15.80
C LYS A 106 -6.22 14.31 17.29
N ASP A 107 -5.03 14.04 17.82
CA ASP A 107 -4.70 14.36 19.20
C ASP A 107 -4.77 15.90 19.39
N PRO A 108 -5.51 16.40 20.39
CA PRO A 108 -5.54 17.82 20.72
C PRO A 108 -4.16 18.39 21.11
N ALA A 109 -3.31 17.57 21.74
CA ALA A 109 -1.96 17.97 22.17
C ALA A 109 -0.95 17.93 21.02
N ASP A 110 -1.07 16.96 20.09
CA ASP A 110 -0.22 16.83 18.93
C ASP A 110 -1.03 16.49 17.67
N ARG A 111 -1.29 17.49 16.84
CA ARG A 111 -2.08 17.35 15.61
C ARG A 111 -1.49 16.39 14.56
N HIS A 112 -0.28 15.88 14.79
CA HIS A 112 0.37 14.90 13.93
C HIS A 112 0.12 13.45 14.37
N ARG A 113 -0.50 13.25 15.55
CA ARG A 113 -0.88 11.93 16.06
C ARG A 113 -2.36 11.64 15.80
N LEU A 114 -2.64 10.36 15.51
CA LEU A 114 -4.01 9.84 15.37
C LEU A 114 -4.38 9.09 16.65
N LEU A 115 -5.53 9.41 17.19
CA LEU A 115 -6.18 8.69 18.30
C LEU A 115 -7.42 8.00 17.76
N VAL A 116 -7.77 6.84 18.30
CA VAL A 116 -9.00 6.14 17.95
C VAL A 116 -10.21 6.98 18.37
N ASP A 117 -11.21 7.05 17.51
CA ASP A 117 -12.53 7.62 17.78
C ASP A 117 -13.50 6.46 17.97
N ASP A 118 -13.90 6.19 19.20
CA ASP A 118 -14.60 4.97 19.59
C ASP A 118 -15.86 4.70 18.75
N TYR A 119 -16.68 5.73 18.53
CA TYR A 119 -17.90 5.60 17.71
C TYR A 119 -17.59 5.29 16.26
N ALA A 120 -16.71 6.07 15.64
CA ALA A 120 -16.37 5.89 14.24
C ALA A 120 -15.54 4.61 14.01
N ALA A 121 -14.75 4.19 15.01
CA ALA A 121 -13.98 2.95 14.95
C ALA A 121 -14.89 1.71 15.01
N GLU A 122 -15.98 1.74 15.81
CA GLU A 122 -16.96 0.65 15.84
C GLU A 122 -17.62 0.46 14.48
N VAL A 123 -18.03 1.55 13.82
CA VAL A 123 -18.57 1.50 12.45
C VAL A 123 -17.54 0.92 11.47
N VAL A 124 -16.26 1.25 11.61
CA VAL A 124 -15.19 0.67 10.76
C VAL A 124 -15.06 -0.83 11.00
N ARG A 125 -15.06 -1.29 12.26
CA ARG A 125 -15.03 -2.73 12.59
C ARG A 125 -16.21 -3.49 11.98
N ASP A 126 -17.41 -2.93 12.07
CA ASP A 126 -18.63 -3.50 11.48
C ASP A 126 -18.50 -3.63 9.95
N ILE A 127 -17.98 -2.59 9.27
CA ILE A 127 -17.75 -2.62 7.82
C ILE A 127 -16.81 -3.78 7.42
N PHE A 128 -15.73 -3.98 8.18
CA PHE A 128 -14.79 -5.07 7.94
C PHE A 128 -15.41 -6.43 8.23
N ALA A 129 -16.14 -6.59 9.34
CA ALA A 129 -16.84 -7.82 9.71
C ALA A 129 -17.87 -8.21 8.64
N TRP A 130 -18.75 -7.30 8.24
CA TRP A 130 -19.76 -7.58 7.21
C TRP A 130 -19.15 -7.92 5.84
N LYS A 131 -17.97 -7.34 5.52
CA LYS A 131 -17.27 -7.70 4.30
C LYS A 131 -16.76 -9.14 4.35
N LEU A 132 -16.23 -9.59 5.47
CA LEU A 132 -15.80 -10.97 5.69
C LEU A 132 -16.99 -11.95 5.67
N ASP A 133 -18.15 -11.53 6.18
CA ASP A 133 -19.40 -12.29 6.09
C ASP A 133 -19.96 -12.38 4.65
N GLY A 134 -19.30 -11.74 3.68
CA GLY A 134 -19.62 -11.84 2.28
C GLY A 134 -20.58 -10.78 1.74
N LEU A 135 -20.89 -9.73 2.50
CA LEU A 135 -21.70 -8.63 1.97
C LEU A 135 -20.94 -7.84 0.90
N SER A 136 -21.67 -7.40 -0.12
CA SER A 136 -21.09 -6.49 -1.11
C SER A 136 -20.90 -5.09 -0.54
N ALA A 137 -19.98 -4.30 -1.11
CA ALA A 137 -19.78 -2.91 -0.69
C ALA A 137 -21.06 -2.06 -0.83
N GLY A 138 -21.94 -2.42 -1.79
CA GLY A 138 -23.25 -1.78 -1.97
C GLY A 138 -24.22 -2.11 -0.84
N ASP A 139 -24.30 -3.40 -0.45
CA ASP A 139 -25.18 -3.84 0.62
C ASP A 139 -24.76 -3.26 1.98
N ILE A 140 -23.44 -3.20 2.24
CA ILE A 140 -22.88 -2.55 3.43
C ILE A 140 -23.27 -1.07 3.46
N ALA A 141 -23.14 -0.35 2.34
CA ALA A 141 -23.54 1.05 2.23
C ALA A 141 -25.06 1.24 2.48
N ALA A 142 -25.89 0.39 1.88
CA ALA A 142 -27.34 0.40 2.09
C ALA A 142 -27.70 0.13 3.54
N ARG A 143 -27.04 -0.84 4.19
CA ARG A 143 -27.24 -1.18 5.60
C ARG A 143 -26.91 -0.01 6.53
N LEU A 144 -25.76 0.64 6.33
CA LEU A 144 -25.37 1.82 7.12
C LEU A 144 -26.34 2.98 6.96
N SER A 145 -26.79 3.24 5.71
CA SER A 145 -27.76 4.29 5.41
C SER A 145 -29.14 3.98 6.04
N ALA A 146 -29.59 2.72 5.99
CA ALA A 146 -30.83 2.28 6.61
C ALA A 146 -30.80 2.39 8.15
N SER A 147 -29.64 2.13 8.75
CA SER A 147 -29.42 2.29 10.19
C SER A 147 -29.25 3.77 10.62
N GLY A 148 -29.31 4.72 9.71
CA GLY A 148 -29.14 6.15 10.00
C GLY A 148 -27.74 6.56 10.46
N ILE A 149 -26.72 5.74 10.20
CA ILE A 149 -25.32 6.03 10.56
C ILE A 149 -24.81 7.16 9.67
N PRO A 150 -24.30 8.28 10.24
CA PRO A 150 -23.84 9.43 9.47
C PRO A 150 -22.65 9.06 8.56
N THR A 151 -22.60 9.65 7.38
CA THR A 151 -21.44 9.49 6.49
C THR A 151 -20.19 10.13 7.13
N PRO A 152 -18.97 9.77 6.70
CA PRO A 152 -17.73 10.38 7.20
C PRO A 152 -17.73 11.91 7.10
N MET A 153 -18.42 12.48 6.13
CA MET A 153 -18.56 13.92 5.97
C MET A 153 -19.50 14.51 7.03
N ASP A 154 -20.72 13.96 7.12
CA ASP A 154 -21.73 14.44 8.06
C ASP A 154 -21.25 14.29 9.51
N TYR A 155 -20.56 13.18 9.81
CA TYR A 155 -19.96 12.95 11.13
C TYR A 155 -18.93 14.03 11.48
N LYS A 156 -18.03 14.38 10.57
CA LYS A 156 -17.04 15.45 10.80
C LYS A 156 -17.71 16.81 10.97
N GLN A 157 -18.74 17.09 10.21
CA GLN A 157 -19.51 18.33 10.34
C GLN A 157 -20.28 18.40 11.66
N SER A 158 -20.86 17.29 12.12
CA SER A 158 -21.53 17.22 13.44
C SER A 158 -20.56 17.45 14.61
N GLN A 159 -19.26 17.13 14.42
CA GLN A 159 -18.19 17.45 15.37
C GLN A 159 -17.69 18.90 15.27
N GLY A 160 -18.38 19.76 14.52
CA GLY A 160 -18.01 21.17 14.34
C GLY A 160 -16.82 21.41 13.43
N MET A 161 -16.35 20.40 12.68
CA MET A 161 -15.23 20.57 11.76
C MET A 161 -15.71 21.24 10.46
N ASN A 162 -15.00 22.28 10.00
CA ASN A 162 -15.25 22.90 8.70
C ASN A 162 -14.70 21.98 7.58
N TYR A 163 -15.35 20.83 7.41
CA TYR A 163 -14.99 19.85 6.38
C TYR A 163 -15.89 20.01 5.16
N SER A 164 -15.29 20.26 4.00
CA SER A 164 -15.98 20.30 2.72
C SER A 164 -15.30 19.39 1.71
N THR A 165 -16.04 18.92 0.74
CA THR A 165 -15.55 18.10 -0.37
C THR A 165 -15.83 18.78 -1.70
N SER A 166 -14.94 18.61 -2.67
CA SER A 166 -15.14 19.09 -4.04
C SER A 166 -16.14 18.23 -4.84
N PHE A 167 -16.58 17.10 -4.29
CA PHE A 167 -17.58 16.26 -4.96
C PHE A 167 -18.96 16.90 -4.87
N ARG A 168 -19.74 16.75 -5.96
CA ARG A 168 -21.14 17.20 -5.99
C ARG A 168 -21.94 16.41 -4.96
N ILE A 169 -22.46 17.09 -3.94
CA ILE A 169 -23.25 16.50 -2.89
C ILE A 169 -24.71 16.43 -3.39
N LYS A 170 -25.36 15.28 -3.26
CA LYS A 170 -26.81 15.15 -3.38
C LYS A 170 -27.49 15.86 -2.22
N GLU A 171 -28.77 16.17 -2.34
CA GLU A 171 -29.56 16.84 -1.28
C GLU A 171 -29.42 16.13 0.08
N LYS A 172 -29.24 14.82 0.09
CA LYS A 172 -28.95 14.02 1.28
C LYS A 172 -27.65 13.25 1.08
N SER A 173 -26.76 13.34 2.05
CA SER A 173 -25.52 12.55 2.07
C SER A 173 -25.88 11.10 2.42
N GLU A 174 -25.44 10.17 1.58
CA GLU A 174 -25.67 8.74 1.75
C GLU A 174 -24.37 7.97 1.58
N TRP A 175 -24.27 6.85 2.29
CA TRP A 175 -23.16 5.93 2.11
C TRP A 175 -23.15 5.39 0.67
N SER A 176 -21.99 5.25 0.10
CA SER A 176 -21.81 4.69 -1.25
C SER A 176 -20.82 3.53 -1.23
N ALA A 177 -20.96 2.60 -2.17
CA ALA A 177 -20.02 1.49 -2.35
C ALA A 177 -18.57 1.99 -2.49
N GLY A 178 -18.35 3.14 -3.14
CA GLY A 178 -17.03 3.75 -3.27
C GLY A 178 -16.43 4.25 -1.95
N MET A 179 -17.26 4.71 -1.00
CA MET A 179 -16.80 5.06 0.35
C MET A 179 -16.37 3.81 1.11
N ILE A 180 -17.18 2.75 1.07
CA ILE A 180 -16.88 1.46 1.71
C ILE A 180 -15.57 0.88 1.15
N LEU A 181 -15.40 0.83 -0.16
CA LEU A 181 -14.17 0.32 -0.77
C LEU A 181 -12.93 1.14 -0.40
N ARG A 182 -13.06 2.46 -0.24
CA ARG A 182 -11.94 3.30 0.26
C ARG A 182 -11.58 2.98 1.70
N ILE A 183 -12.56 2.73 2.55
CA ILE A 183 -12.33 2.30 3.94
C ILE A 183 -11.64 0.94 3.94
N LEU A 184 -12.21 -0.07 3.29
CA LEU A 184 -11.70 -1.44 3.25
C LEU A 184 -10.27 -1.57 2.69
N LYS A 185 -9.86 -0.67 1.77
CA LYS A 185 -8.52 -0.68 1.13
C LYS A 185 -7.47 0.19 1.82
N ASN A 186 -7.83 0.86 2.90
CA ASN A 186 -6.92 1.81 3.52
C ASN A 186 -6.11 1.16 4.67
N PRO A 187 -4.79 1.01 4.53
CA PRO A 187 -3.94 0.37 5.53
C PRO A 187 -3.81 1.17 6.84
N VAL A 188 -4.26 2.41 6.87
CA VAL A 188 -4.25 3.22 8.09
C VAL A 188 -4.97 2.53 9.26
N TYR A 189 -5.96 1.69 8.98
CA TYR A 189 -6.69 0.97 10.02
C TYR A 189 -5.88 -0.12 10.72
N THR A 190 -4.73 -0.51 10.16
CA THR A 190 -3.78 -1.46 10.77
C THR A 190 -2.62 -0.80 11.51
N GLY A 191 -2.69 0.52 11.73
CA GLY A 191 -1.60 1.26 12.36
C GLY A 191 -0.49 1.70 11.39
N VAL A 192 -0.66 1.46 10.09
CA VAL A 192 0.32 1.79 9.04
C VAL A 192 -0.04 3.11 8.38
N LEU A 193 0.90 4.04 8.32
CA LEU A 193 0.75 5.28 7.57
C LEU A 193 1.47 5.20 6.22
N GLU A 194 0.71 5.21 5.13
CA GLU A 194 1.23 5.36 3.77
C GLU A 194 0.97 6.78 3.26
N GLN A 195 1.99 7.60 3.21
CA GLN A 195 1.91 8.99 2.82
C GLN A 195 2.82 9.32 1.63
N GLY A 196 2.65 10.51 1.02
CA GLY A 196 3.49 10.94 -0.09
C GLY A 196 3.20 10.23 -1.42
N ARG A 197 2.00 9.68 -1.60
CA ARG A 197 1.56 8.97 -2.81
C ARG A 197 1.55 9.84 -4.07
N VAL A 198 1.38 11.15 -3.90
CA VAL A 198 1.32 12.13 -4.99
C VAL A 198 2.28 13.28 -4.75
N THR A 199 2.71 13.91 -5.82
CA THR A 199 3.53 15.13 -5.82
C THR A 199 3.10 16.07 -6.94
N THR A 200 3.61 17.30 -6.92
CA THR A 200 3.53 18.20 -8.06
C THR A 200 4.90 18.34 -8.71
N PRO A 201 5.03 18.37 -10.05
CA PRO A 201 6.32 18.47 -10.73
C PRO A 201 7.14 19.72 -10.29
N SER A 202 6.46 20.84 -10.09
CA SER A 202 7.06 22.08 -9.61
C SER A 202 6.05 22.86 -8.76
N TYR A 203 6.52 23.95 -8.10
CA TYR A 203 5.62 24.85 -7.37
C TYR A 203 4.65 25.62 -8.28
N ARG A 204 4.98 25.77 -9.58
CA ARG A 204 4.13 26.40 -10.60
C ARG A 204 3.04 25.47 -11.12
N VAL A 205 3.32 24.17 -11.23
CA VAL A 205 2.42 23.18 -11.79
C VAL A 205 1.59 22.55 -10.69
N LYS A 206 0.31 22.89 -10.63
CA LYS A 206 -0.64 22.37 -9.62
C LYS A 206 -1.14 20.94 -9.91
N ARG A 207 -0.79 20.37 -11.08
CA ARG A 207 -1.21 19.02 -11.45
C ARG A 207 -0.54 17.98 -10.54
N LEU A 208 -1.36 17.14 -9.92
CA LEU A 208 -0.87 16.03 -9.12
C LEU A 208 -0.37 14.90 -10.02
N VAL A 209 0.78 14.35 -9.69
CA VAL A 209 1.40 13.18 -10.34
C VAL A 209 1.60 12.11 -9.29
N ASN A 210 1.19 10.87 -9.63
CA ASN A 210 1.39 9.72 -8.74
C ASN A 210 2.88 9.36 -8.68
N LYS A 211 3.37 9.09 -7.48
CA LYS A 211 4.70 8.55 -7.23
C LYS A 211 4.67 7.01 -7.27
N PRO A 212 5.74 6.36 -7.74
CA PRO A 212 5.88 4.92 -7.60
C PRO A 212 5.90 4.54 -6.10
N ARG A 213 5.40 3.34 -5.77
CA ARG A 213 5.26 2.90 -4.38
C ARG A 213 6.59 2.93 -3.59
N LYS A 214 7.70 2.70 -4.26
CA LYS A 214 9.06 2.75 -3.67
C LYS A 214 9.43 4.14 -3.09
N GLU A 215 8.78 5.19 -3.55
CA GLU A 215 8.99 6.56 -3.10
C GLU A 215 7.97 7.02 -2.04
N TRP A 216 7.03 6.16 -1.65
CA TRP A 216 6.07 6.50 -0.60
C TRP A 216 6.76 6.44 0.77
N ALA A 217 6.31 7.27 1.68
CA ALA A 217 6.67 7.14 3.08
C ALA A 217 5.69 6.17 3.73
N ILE A 218 6.18 4.95 4.02
CA ILE A 218 5.41 3.89 4.68
C ILE A 218 6.05 3.71 6.06
N VAL A 219 5.27 3.90 7.11
CA VAL A 219 5.72 3.74 8.49
C VAL A 219 4.70 2.93 9.26
N GLU A 220 5.15 1.87 9.89
CA GLU A 220 4.33 0.93 10.65
C GLU A 220 4.23 1.35 12.12
N ASN A 221 3.19 0.87 12.80
CA ASN A 221 2.96 1.10 14.23
C ASN A 221 2.98 2.57 14.66
N CYS A 222 2.51 3.48 13.78
CA CYS A 222 2.46 4.92 14.06
C CYS A 222 1.32 5.32 15.02
N HIS A 223 0.30 4.51 15.12
CA HIS A 223 -0.91 4.75 15.91
C HIS A 223 -1.61 3.43 16.22
N GLU A 224 -2.55 3.46 17.15
CA GLU A 224 -3.34 2.28 17.52
C GLU A 224 -4.15 1.76 16.33
N ALA A 225 -4.06 0.45 16.07
CA ALA A 225 -4.81 -0.21 15.01
C ALA A 225 -6.28 -0.43 15.41
N ILE A 226 -7.22 -0.08 14.54
CA ILE A 226 -8.65 -0.40 14.70
C ILE A 226 -8.94 -1.84 14.25
N ILE A 227 -8.25 -2.27 13.20
CA ILE A 227 -8.37 -3.59 12.59
C ILE A 227 -7.02 -4.31 12.68
N ASN A 228 -7.02 -5.56 13.08
CA ASN A 228 -5.79 -6.33 13.10
C ASN A 228 -5.31 -6.65 11.67
N TYR A 229 -4.03 -6.92 11.53
CA TYR A 229 -3.40 -7.17 10.24
C TYR A 229 -4.04 -8.35 9.47
N TYR A 230 -4.37 -9.44 10.17
CA TYR A 230 -4.92 -10.65 9.55
C TYR A 230 -6.34 -10.44 9.01
N ASP A 231 -7.16 -9.66 9.72
CA ASP A 231 -8.49 -9.28 9.27
C ASP A 231 -8.43 -8.37 8.04
N PHE A 232 -7.53 -7.39 8.07
CA PHE A 232 -7.31 -6.51 6.92
C PHE A 232 -6.87 -7.30 5.69
N GLU A 233 -5.87 -8.17 5.82
CA GLU A 233 -5.37 -9.01 4.73
C GLU A 233 -6.46 -9.94 4.18
N SER A 234 -7.28 -10.53 5.07
CA SER A 234 -8.42 -11.36 4.67
C SER A 234 -9.45 -10.59 3.88
N VAL A 235 -9.71 -9.33 4.25
CA VAL A 235 -10.60 -8.44 3.48
C VAL A 235 -9.98 -8.08 2.13
N GLN A 236 -8.66 -7.81 2.04
CA GLN A 236 -8.02 -7.55 0.73
C GLN A 236 -8.18 -8.76 -0.19
N LYS A 237 -7.99 -9.98 0.33
CA LYS A 237 -8.24 -11.21 -0.41
C LYS A 237 -9.70 -11.33 -0.85
N ALA A 238 -10.65 -11.10 0.07
CA ALA A 238 -12.08 -11.12 -0.27
C ALA A 238 -12.46 -10.11 -1.35
N LEU A 239 -11.76 -8.96 -1.43
CA LEU A 239 -11.93 -7.96 -2.47
C LEU A 239 -11.31 -8.36 -3.82
N ALA A 240 -10.24 -9.16 -3.81
CA ALA A 240 -9.58 -9.67 -5.01
C ALA A 240 -10.31 -10.87 -5.63
N LEU A 241 -11.03 -11.64 -4.81
CA LEU A 241 -11.81 -12.77 -5.28
C LEU A 241 -13.01 -12.28 -6.12
N ASP A 242 -13.26 -12.93 -7.26
CA ASP A 242 -14.43 -12.66 -8.10
C ASP A 242 -15.71 -13.08 -7.36
N ALA A 243 -16.35 -12.11 -6.76
CA ALA A 243 -17.48 -12.31 -5.85
C ALA A 243 -18.79 -12.20 -6.64
N ARG A 244 -19.20 -13.27 -7.32
CA ARG A 244 -20.56 -13.38 -7.85
C ARG A 244 -21.52 -13.63 -6.68
N THR A 245 -22.53 -12.77 -6.57
CA THR A 245 -23.61 -12.93 -5.59
C THR A 245 -24.45 -14.17 -5.89
N THR A 246 -25.04 -14.76 -4.85
CA THR A 246 -26.04 -15.84 -4.99
C THR A 246 -27.25 -15.37 -5.79
N GLU A 247 -28.06 -16.31 -6.31
CA GLU A 247 -29.34 -16.00 -7.00
C GLU A 247 -30.28 -15.13 -6.14
N SER A 248 -30.15 -15.18 -4.80
CA SER A 248 -30.89 -14.33 -3.86
C SER A 248 -30.33 -12.91 -3.71
N GLY A 249 -29.17 -12.60 -4.32
CA GLY A 249 -28.58 -11.25 -4.35
C GLY A 249 -28.03 -10.71 -3.03
N LYS A 250 -28.09 -11.48 -1.93
CA LYS A 250 -27.84 -10.95 -0.56
C LYS A 250 -26.45 -11.26 0.01
N ALA A 251 -25.76 -12.31 -0.43
CA ALA A 251 -24.42 -12.65 0.06
C ALA A 251 -23.62 -13.41 -1.00
N VAL A 252 -22.30 -13.35 -0.90
CA VAL A 252 -21.38 -14.13 -1.72
C VAL A 252 -21.42 -15.57 -1.26
N ASP A 253 -21.39 -16.50 -2.21
CA ASP A 253 -21.40 -17.95 -1.91
C ASP A 253 -20.14 -18.39 -1.13
N LEU A 254 -20.28 -19.44 -0.30
CA LEU A 254 -19.26 -19.96 0.61
C LEU A 254 -17.87 -20.09 -0.03
N PHE A 255 -17.77 -20.72 -1.18
CA PHE A 255 -16.51 -20.98 -1.89
C PHE A 255 -16.30 -20.14 -3.14
N SER A 256 -17.10 -19.08 -3.36
CA SER A 256 -16.98 -18.25 -4.55
C SER A 256 -15.56 -17.68 -4.73
N GLY A 257 -14.98 -17.92 -5.92
CA GLY A 257 -13.65 -17.45 -6.28
C GLY A 257 -12.48 -18.24 -5.68
N MET A 258 -12.73 -19.29 -4.87
CA MET A 258 -11.69 -20.03 -4.16
C MET A 258 -11.47 -21.45 -4.67
N VAL A 259 -12.36 -21.96 -5.53
CA VAL A 259 -12.29 -23.33 -6.07
C VAL A 259 -11.69 -23.30 -7.47
N ASN A 260 -10.62 -24.06 -7.65
CA ASN A 260 -9.90 -24.17 -8.90
C ASN A 260 -9.79 -25.63 -9.35
N CYS A 261 -9.69 -25.84 -10.65
CA CYS A 261 -9.41 -27.14 -11.23
C CYS A 261 -7.96 -27.52 -11.00
N GLY A 262 -7.68 -28.68 -10.40
CA GLY A 262 -6.33 -29.19 -10.16
C GLY A 262 -5.56 -29.55 -11.44
N GLU A 263 -6.27 -29.79 -12.55
CA GLU A 263 -5.66 -30.17 -13.84
C GLU A 263 -5.22 -28.97 -14.67
N CYS A 264 -6.10 -27.94 -14.81
CA CYS A 264 -5.83 -26.79 -15.67
C CYS A 264 -5.60 -25.48 -14.91
N GLY A 265 -5.71 -25.46 -13.56
CA GLY A 265 -5.61 -24.26 -12.75
C GLY A 265 -6.77 -23.27 -12.88
N GLY A 266 -7.69 -23.49 -13.83
CA GLY A 266 -8.82 -22.59 -14.12
C GLY A 266 -9.86 -22.61 -13.00
N ALA A 267 -10.66 -21.54 -12.90
CA ALA A 267 -11.72 -21.46 -11.90
C ALA A 267 -12.80 -22.54 -12.09
N MET A 268 -13.37 -23.04 -11.01
CA MET A 268 -14.55 -23.86 -11.04
C MET A 268 -15.79 -23.02 -10.74
N ILE A 269 -16.85 -23.25 -11.50
CA ILE A 269 -18.11 -22.51 -11.43
C ILE A 269 -19.23 -23.39 -10.93
N LYS A 270 -20.18 -22.80 -10.18
CA LYS A 270 -21.39 -23.49 -9.75
C LYS A 270 -22.34 -23.73 -10.93
N LYS A 271 -22.87 -24.94 -11.00
CA LYS A 271 -23.91 -25.35 -11.92
C LYS A 271 -25.02 -26.04 -11.15
N THR A 272 -26.22 -25.50 -11.21
CA THR A 272 -27.41 -26.13 -10.62
C THR A 272 -28.07 -27.03 -11.64
N VAL A 273 -28.31 -28.28 -11.24
CA VAL A 273 -28.96 -29.31 -12.08
C VAL A 273 -30.26 -29.71 -11.39
N PRO A 274 -31.43 -29.50 -12.03
CA PRO A 274 -32.70 -29.99 -11.50
C PRO A 274 -32.79 -31.50 -11.66
N SER A 275 -33.29 -32.18 -10.63
CA SER A 275 -33.61 -33.62 -10.65
C SER A 275 -34.94 -33.82 -9.97
N GLY A 276 -36.00 -33.92 -10.75
CA GLY A 276 -37.37 -33.96 -10.25
C GLY A 276 -37.72 -32.66 -9.49
N LYS A 277 -38.19 -32.78 -8.26
CA LYS A 277 -38.51 -31.66 -7.38
C LYS A 277 -37.28 -31.06 -6.62
N LYS A 278 -36.10 -31.69 -6.73
CA LYS A 278 -34.88 -31.27 -6.04
C LYS A 278 -33.91 -30.61 -7.00
N LYS A 279 -33.15 -29.62 -6.50
CA LYS A 279 -32.07 -28.98 -7.23
C LYS A 279 -30.73 -29.37 -6.57
N TYR A 280 -29.76 -29.77 -7.37
CA TYR A 280 -28.42 -30.11 -6.89
C TYR A 280 -27.40 -29.15 -7.53
N THR A 281 -26.50 -28.66 -6.68
CA THR A 281 -25.46 -27.73 -7.10
C THR A 281 -24.10 -28.44 -7.14
N TYR A 282 -23.38 -28.24 -8.23
CA TYR A 282 -22.06 -28.82 -8.46
C TYR A 282 -21.06 -27.73 -8.82
N PHE A 283 -19.82 -27.89 -8.38
CA PHE A 283 -18.69 -27.17 -8.94
C PHE A 283 -18.19 -27.92 -10.17
N VAL A 284 -18.05 -27.25 -11.30
CA VAL A 284 -17.59 -27.80 -12.59
C VAL A 284 -16.51 -26.90 -13.17
N CYS A 285 -15.52 -27.52 -13.84
CA CYS A 285 -14.43 -26.76 -14.47
C CYS A 285 -14.96 -25.79 -15.54
N ALA A 286 -14.64 -24.50 -15.39
CA ALA A 286 -15.06 -23.46 -16.34
C ALA A 286 -14.42 -23.66 -17.73
N THR A 287 -13.14 -24.03 -17.77
CA THR A 287 -12.40 -24.30 -19.01
C THR A 287 -13.02 -25.45 -19.80
N HIS A 288 -13.39 -26.56 -19.11
CA HIS A 288 -14.11 -27.64 -19.77
C HIS A 288 -15.47 -27.19 -20.29
N LYS A 289 -16.23 -26.44 -19.49
CA LYS A 289 -17.56 -25.99 -19.87
C LYS A 289 -17.54 -25.08 -21.08
N ASN A 290 -16.61 -24.12 -21.14
CA ASN A 290 -16.56 -23.07 -22.15
C ASN A 290 -15.77 -23.48 -23.40
N GLU A 291 -14.59 -24.11 -23.21
CA GLU A 291 -13.59 -24.33 -24.25
C GLU A 291 -13.39 -25.80 -24.62
N LYS A 292 -13.83 -26.73 -23.78
CA LYS A 292 -13.61 -28.18 -23.94
C LYS A 292 -12.14 -28.63 -23.90
N THR A 293 -11.22 -27.76 -23.46
CA THR A 293 -9.78 -28.03 -23.45
C THR A 293 -9.33 -28.77 -22.17
N CYS A 294 -10.20 -28.93 -21.17
CA CYS A 294 -9.95 -29.67 -19.94
C CYS A 294 -10.87 -30.89 -19.82
N PHE A 295 -10.65 -31.74 -18.80
CA PHE A 295 -11.49 -32.90 -18.53
C PHE A 295 -12.84 -32.54 -17.87
N SER A 296 -13.87 -33.33 -18.15
CA SER A 296 -15.16 -33.20 -17.45
C SER A 296 -15.07 -33.80 -16.07
N HIS A 297 -15.09 -32.96 -15.05
CA HIS A 297 -15.15 -33.38 -13.65
C HIS A 297 -15.86 -32.32 -12.82
N GLY A 298 -16.34 -32.72 -11.68
CA GLY A 298 -17.02 -31.82 -10.75
C GLY A 298 -17.31 -32.49 -9.43
N ILE A 299 -17.61 -31.69 -8.43
CA ILE A 299 -17.97 -32.14 -7.10
C ILE A 299 -19.27 -31.49 -6.65
N ARG A 300 -20.07 -32.19 -5.87
CA ARG A 300 -21.28 -31.65 -5.28
C ARG A 300 -20.96 -30.65 -4.19
N ASP A 301 -21.67 -29.53 -4.15
CA ASP A 301 -21.47 -28.43 -3.20
C ASP A 301 -21.50 -28.92 -1.73
N THR A 302 -22.50 -29.74 -1.38
CA THR A 302 -22.63 -30.31 -0.03
C THR A 302 -21.46 -31.22 0.34
N ALA A 303 -21.03 -32.10 -0.59
CA ALA A 303 -19.89 -32.99 -0.37
C ALA A 303 -18.58 -32.17 -0.21
N LEU A 304 -18.38 -31.13 -1.02
CA LEU A 304 -17.22 -30.25 -0.86
C LEU A 304 -17.22 -29.59 0.51
N THR A 305 -18.38 -29.09 0.97
CA THR A 305 -18.50 -28.45 2.29
C THR A 305 -18.13 -29.39 3.42
N GLU A 306 -18.59 -30.63 3.38
CA GLU A 306 -18.27 -31.65 4.37
C GLU A 306 -16.77 -31.99 4.37
N ILE A 307 -16.19 -32.22 3.19
CA ILE A 307 -14.75 -32.50 3.02
C ILE A 307 -13.91 -31.36 3.56
N VAL A 308 -14.21 -30.14 3.17
CA VAL A 308 -13.44 -28.96 3.60
C VAL A 308 -13.54 -28.77 5.11
N LEU A 309 -14.72 -28.99 5.71
CA LEU A 309 -14.89 -28.89 7.16
C LEU A 309 -14.03 -29.91 7.91
N GLU A 310 -14.04 -31.15 7.48
CA GLU A 310 -13.26 -32.23 8.12
C GLU A 310 -11.73 -31.99 7.98
N PHE A 311 -11.28 -31.61 6.79
CA PHE A 311 -9.86 -31.32 6.58
C PHE A 311 -9.43 -30.07 7.36
N LEU A 312 -10.28 -29.04 7.44
CA LEU A 312 -9.98 -27.83 8.21
C LEU A 312 -9.92 -28.11 9.71
N LYS A 313 -10.85 -28.91 10.26
CA LYS A 313 -10.80 -29.37 11.66
C LYS A 313 -9.52 -30.12 11.98
N LYS A 314 -9.06 -30.95 11.07
CA LYS A 314 -7.80 -31.67 11.24
C LYS A 314 -6.62 -30.72 11.24
N HIS A 315 -6.55 -29.83 10.23
CA HIS A 315 -5.45 -28.87 10.11
C HIS A 315 -5.38 -27.91 11.30
N ILE A 316 -6.53 -27.44 11.83
CA ILE A 316 -6.58 -26.60 13.03
C ILE A 316 -5.96 -27.34 14.22
N ARG A 317 -6.27 -28.64 14.41
CA ARG A 317 -5.65 -29.43 15.47
C ARG A 317 -4.14 -29.56 15.26
N ASP A 318 -3.70 -29.92 14.05
CA ASP A 318 -2.27 -30.01 13.73
C ASP A 318 -1.51 -28.71 14.01
N VAL A 319 -2.12 -27.55 13.73
CA VAL A 319 -1.55 -26.22 14.02
C VAL A 319 -1.47 -25.95 15.53
N ILE A 320 -2.51 -26.31 16.29
CA ILE A 320 -2.53 -26.10 17.76
C ILE A 320 -1.50 -27.01 18.42
N ASP A 321 -1.45 -28.29 18.03
CA ASP A 321 -0.45 -29.26 18.53
C ASP A 321 0.98 -28.76 18.24
N LEU A 322 1.23 -28.22 17.04
CA LEU A 322 2.51 -27.62 16.70
C LEU A 322 2.84 -26.43 17.62
N ALA A 323 1.86 -25.56 17.90
CA ALA A 323 2.06 -24.42 18.79
C ALA A 323 2.44 -24.83 20.21
N ASP A 324 1.76 -25.85 20.75
CA ASP A 324 2.02 -26.35 22.09
C ASP A 324 3.43 -27.00 22.16
N LEU A 325 3.86 -27.72 21.13
CA LEU A 325 5.21 -28.27 21.03
C LEU A 325 6.28 -27.19 20.91
N LEU A 326 6.02 -26.12 20.12
CA LEU A 326 6.93 -24.99 20.00
C LEU A 326 7.08 -24.24 21.32
N ALA A 327 6.02 -24.10 22.11
CA ALA A 327 6.06 -23.48 23.44
C ALA A 327 6.93 -24.25 24.43
N LEU A 328 7.05 -25.57 24.25
CA LEU A 328 7.90 -26.44 25.08
C LEU A 328 9.36 -26.51 24.59
N THR A 329 9.65 -26.01 23.38
CA THR A 329 10.96 -26.15 22.73
C THR A 329 11.64 -24.79 22.63
N ASP A 330 12.90 -24.66 23.08
CA ASP A 330 13.68 -23.43 22.93
C ASP A 330 14.19 -23.27 21.48
N THR A 331 13.30 -22.79 20.60
CA THR A 331 13.61 -22.54 19.19
C THR A 331 14.36 -21.23 18.97
N ALA A 332 14.35 -20.32 19.95
CA ALA A 332 14.97 -18.98 19.84
C ALA A 332 16.49 -19.07 19.64
N GLN A 333 17.16 -20.05 20.24
CA GLN A 333 18.61 -20.23 20.05
C GLN A 333 18.95 -20.68 18.63
N LEU A 334 18.15 -21.56 18.04
CA LEU A 334 18.35 -22.05 16.65
C LEU A 334 18.14 -20.93 15.62
N GLN A 335 17.14 -20.08 15.84
CA GLN A 335 16.89 -18.90 14.97
C GLN A 335 18.05 -17.90 15.06
N LYS A 336 18.52 -17.58 16.28
CA LYS A 336 19.68 -16.71 16.48
C LYS A 336 20.93 -17.25 15.79
N ALA A 337 21.19 -18.56 15.91
CA ALA A 337 22.32 -19.21 15.25
C ALA A 337 22.22 -19.12 13.72
N LYS A 338 21.02 -19.27 13.15
CA LYS A 338 20.81 -19.14 11.70
C LYS A 338 21.04 -17.74 11.21
N VAL A 339 20.49 -16.73 11.88
CA VAL A 339 20.70 -15.31 11.55
C VAL A 339 22.19 -14.94 11.67
N GLN A 340 22.87 -15.43 12.71
CA GLN A 340 24.30 -15.22 12.87
C GLN A 340 25.12 -15.84 11.72
N LYS A 341 24.79 -17.06 11.27
CA LYS A 341 25.45 -17.70 10.13
C LYS A 341 25.21 -16.94 8.81
N LEU A 342 24.00 -16.40 8.59
CA LEU A 342 23.72 -15.56 7.44
C LEU A 342 24.52 -14.26 7.48
N ARG A 343 24.67 -13.66 8.67
CA ARG A 343 25.48 -12.46 8.87
C ARG A 343 26.94 -12.69 8.51
N GLU A 344 27.53 -13.79 8.99
CA GLU A 344 28.92 -14.17 8.67
C GLU A 344 29.13 -14.39 7.14
N ARG A 345 28.14 -14.99 6.46
CA ARG A 345 28.18 -15.13 5.00
C ARG A 345 28.08 -13.77 4.29
N LEU A 346 27.26 -12.85 4.81
CA LEU A 346 27.13 -11.48 4.27
C LEU A 346 28.46 -10.72 4.43
N ASP A 347 29.07 -10.75 5.63
CA ASP A 347 30.35 -10.10 5.92
C ASP A 347 31.44 -10.61 4.96
N THR A 348 31.44 -11.92 4.66
CA THR A 348 32.39 -12.52 3.69
C THR A 348 32.20 -11.96 2.28
N LYS A 349 30.94 -11.78 1.83
CA LYS A 349 30.64 -11.22 0.51
C LYS A 349 30.93 -9.73 0.43
N GLU A 350 30.68 -8.98 1.46
CA GLU A 350 31.03 -7.56 1.56
C GLU A 350 32.57 -7.36 1.51
N ALA A 351 33.32 -8.19 2.21
CA ALA A 351 34.78 -8.19 2.11
C ALA A 351 35.31 -8.54 0.70
N GLU A 352 34.62 -9.44 -0.02
CA GLU A 352 34.90 -9.78 -1.40
C GLU A 352 34.62 -8.59 -2.34
N ILE A 353 33.52 -7.87 -2.17
CA ILE A 353 33.17 -6.64 -2.91
C ILE A 353 34.25 -5.57 -2.70
N ASP A 354 34.64 -5.32 -1.44
CA ASP A 354 35.67 -4.35 -1.08
C ASP A 354 37.04 -4.70 -1.69
N ARG A 355 37.34 -6.00 -1.76
CA ARG A 355 38.56 -6.50 -2.43
C ARG A 355 38.56 -6.15 -3.91
N TYR A 356 37.46 -6.44 -4.64
CA TYR A 356 37.39 -6.11 -6.06
C TYR A 356 37.36 -4.61 -6.32
N GLN A 357 36.79 -3.81 -5.44
CA GLN A 357 36.85 -2.34 -5.53
C GLN A 357 38.28 -1.82 -5.40
N ARG A 358 39.08 -2.37 -4.48
CA ARG A 358 40.49 -2.03 -4.33
C ARG A 358 41.30 -2.45 -5.54
N LEU A 359 41.08 -3.66 -6.08
CA LEU A 359 41.73 -4.13 -7.27
C LEU A 359 41.41 -3.26 -8.51
N LEU A 360 40.17 -2.81 -8.66
CA LEU A 360 39.76 -1.90 -9.72
C LEU A 360 40.46 -0.53 -9.64
N ARG A 361 40.72 -0.03 -8.41
CA ARG A 361 41.47 1.22 -8.21
C ARG A 361 42.96 1.04 -8.57
N SER A 362 43.60 -0.01 -8.06
CA SER A 362 45.02 -0.28 -8.34
C SER A 362 45.28 -0.59 -9.82
N LEU A 363 44.30 -1.10 -10.56
CA LEU A 363 44.39 -1.34 -12.00
C LEU A 363 44.60 -0.04 -12.81
N TYR A 364 43.97 1.05 -12.38
CA TYR A 364 44.15 2.36 -13.00
C TYR A 364 45.56 2.91 -12.74
N GLU A 365 46.07 2.74 -11.54
CA GLU A 365 47.44 3.12 -11.18
C GLU A 365 48.48 2.32 -12.01
N SER A 366 48.29 0.99 -12.14
CA SER A 366 49.16 0.12 -12.94
C SER A 366 49.14 0.48 -14.42
N LEU A 367 48.04 0.95 -14.98
CA LEU A 367 47.98 1.45 -16.36
C LEU A 367 48.72 2.79 -16.49
N ALA A 368 48.56 3.70 -15.53
CA ALA A 368 49.24 5.00 -15.50
C ALA A 368 50.75 4.85 -15.37
N ASP A 369 51.22 3.85 -14.63
CA ASP A 369 52.63 3.53 -14.42
C ASP A 369 53.24 2.71 -15.58
N GLY A 370 52.42 2.33 -16.60
CA GLY A 370 52.89 1.56 -17.76
C GLY A 370 53.20 0.09 -17.46
N LEU A 371 52.72 -0.45 -16.33
CA LEU A 371 52.93 -1.85 -15.92
C LEU A 371 52.04 -2.83 -16.67
N ILE A 372 50.92 -2.37 -17.23
CA ILE A 372 49.97 -3.14 -18.04
C ILE A 372 49.58 -2.34 -19.28
N ASP A 373 49.29 -3.05 -20.37
CA ASP A 373 48.80 -2.42 -21.60
C ASP A 373 47.31 -2.13 -21.58
N GLN A 374 46.81 -1.36 -22.56
CA GLN A 374 45.41 -0.97 -22.69
C GLN A 374 44.46 -2.18 -22.83
N SER A 375 44.88 -3.25 -23.48
CA SER A 375 44.11 -4.47 -23.72
C SER A 375 43.99 -5.29 -22.44
N GLU A 376 45.11 -5.47 -21.75
CA GLU A 376 45.17 -6.12 -20.43
C GLU A 376 44.32 -5.39 -19.41
N TYR A 377 44.41 -4.05 -19.37
CA TYR A 377 43.56 -3.21 -18.50
C TYR A 377 42.06 -3.46 -18.74
N GLN A 378 41.61 -3.44 -20.03
CA GLN A 378 40.22 -3.66 -20.35
C GLN A 378 39.73 -5.06 -19.96
N ASN A 379 40.54 -6.09 -20.21
CA ASN A 379 40.22 -7.47 -19.87
C ASN A 379 40.11 -7.67 -18.34
N LEU A 380 41.09 -7.18 -17.59
CA LEU A 380 41.08 -7.27 -16.13
C LEU A 380 39.96 -6.45 -15.50
N LYS A 381 39.71 -5.24 -15.99
CA LYS A 381 38.62 -4.39 -15.59
C LYS A 381 37.26 -5.07 -15.77
N LYS A 382 37.03 -5.69 -16.94
CA LYS A 382 35.82 -6.44 -17.23
C LYS A 382 35.65 -7.63 -16.28
N ASN A 383 36.71 -8.38 -16.02
CA ASN A 383 36.71 -9.53 -15.14
C ASN A 383 36.39 -9.11 -13.69
N TYR A 384 37.10 -8.10 -13.16
CA TYR A 384 36.87 -7.64 -11.77
C TYR A 384 35.52 -6.98 -11.61
N THR A 385 35.01 -6.25 -12.63
CA THR A 385 33.66 -5.69 -12.60
C THR A 385 32.62 -6.79 -12.56
N ASN A 386 32.71 -7.81 -13.39
CA ASN A 386 31.77 -8.94 -13.40
C ASN A 386 31.77 -9.69 -12.06
N ARG A 387 32.94 -9.95 -11.48
CA ARG A 387 33.05 -10.63 -10.19
C ARG A 387 32.48 -9.78 -9.06
N ARG A 388 32.71 -8.45 -9.08
CA ARG A 388 32.10 -7.54 -8.13
C ARG A 388 30.57 -7.55 -8.23
N THR A 389 30.02 -7.42 -9.43
CA THR A 389 28.57 -7.45 -9.66
C THR A 389 27.95 -8.75 -9.17
N HIS A 390 28.60 -9.89 -9.45
CA HIS A 390 28.13 -11.18 -8.97
C HIS A 390 28.17 -11.30 -7.44
N ALA A 391 29.20 -10.76 -6.78
CA ALA A 391 29.29 -10.71 -5.32
C ALA A 391 28.22 -9.76 -4.74
N GLU A 392 27.93 -8.63 -5.38
CA GLU A 392 26.85 -7.70 -5.02
C GLU A 392 25.47 -8.37 -5.11
N GLU A 393 25.18 -9.13 -6.17
CA GLU A 393 23.94 -9.90 -6.32
C GLU A 393 23.80 -10.98 -5.24
N GLN A 394 24.88 -11.68 -4.90
CA GLN A 394 24.89 -12.68 -3.83
C GLN A 394 24.71 -12.04 -2.45
N ALA A 395 25.32 -10.89 -2.18
CA ALA A 395 25.13 -10.14 -0.94
C ALA A 395 23.69 -9.69 -0.77
N GLU A 396 23.05 -9.21 -1.84
CA GLU A 396 21.65 -8.80 -1.82
C GLU A 396 20.71 -9.98 -1.56
N ALA A 397 20.92 -11.12 -2.20
CA ALA A 397 20.16 -12.34 -1.94
C ALA A 397 20.29 -12.80 -0.47
N ILE A 398 21.48 -12.71 0.14
CA ILE A 398 21.68 -13.03 1.55
C ILE A 398 20.97 -12.01 2.46
N ARG A 399 20.98 -10.72 2.12
CA ARG A 399 20.22 -9.69 2.87
C ARG A 399 18.72 -9.95 2.83
N GLU A 400 18.17 -10.28 1.66
CA GLU A 400 16.77 -10.66 1.51
C GLU A 400 16.45 -11.92 2.35
N GLU A 401 17.31 -12.96 2.32
CA GLU A 401 17.14 -14.16 3.12
C GLU A 401 17.18 -13.84 4.63
N MET A 402 18.10 -12.99 5.05
CA MET A 402 18.23 -12.57 6.46
C MET A 402 17.02 -11.74 6.91
N GLU A 403 16.55 -10.81 6.08
CA GLU A 403 15.35 -10.01 6.35
C GLU A 403 14.10 -10.88 6.46
N GLN A 404 13.95 -11.86 5.56
CA GLN A 404 12.86 -12.83 5.65
C GLN A 404 12.92 -13.65 6.95
N GLU A 405 14.10 -14.07 7.38
CA GLU A 405 14.26 -14.84 8.61
C GLU A 405 13.98 -14.01 9.88
N ILE A 406 14.40 -12.74 9.89
CA ILE A 406 14.09 -11.79 10.98
C ILE A 406 12.59 -11.49 11.02
N ASN A 407 11.99 -11.18 9.88
CA ASN A 407 10.56 -10.89 9.77
C ASN A 407 9.69 -12.07 10.18
N ARG A 408 10.11 -13.30 9.85
CA ARG A 408 9.44 -14.54 10.32
C ARG A 408 9.53 -14.68 11.85
N SER A 409 10.63 -14.26 12.44
CA SER A 409 10.80 -14.23 13.90
C SER A 409 9.92 -13.18 14.57
N ASP A 410 9.82 -11.98 13.97
CA ASP A 410 9.07 -10.84 14.51
C ASP A 410 7.55 -10.96 14.28
N GLN A 411 7.12 -11.59 13.18
CA GLN A 411 5.69 -11.87 12.94
C GLN A 411 5.10 -12.85 13.95
N GLY A 412 5.94 -13.51 14.74
CA GLY A 412 5.55 -14.33 15.86
C GLY A 412 4.65 -15.50 15.47
N LEU A 413 3.98 -16.07 16.46
CA LEU A 413 2.98 -17.14 16.30
C LEU A 413 1.55 -16.56 16.11
N GLY A 414 1.42 -15.30 15.72
CA GLY A 414 0.14 -14.60 15.61
C GLY A 414 -0.84 -15.25 14.61
N TRP A 415 -0.32 -15.86 13.53
CA TRP A 415 -1.13 -16.61 12.59
C TRP A 415 -1.75 -17.87 13.20
N ILE A 416 -1.13 -18.45 14.23
CA ILE A 416 -1.67 -19.63 14.97
C ILE A 416 -2.93 -19.21 15.74
N GLU A 417 -2.96 -18.00 16.29
CA GLU A 417 -4.13 -17.51 17.01
C GLU A 417 -5.35 -17.37 16.07
N GLU A 418 -5.13 -17.14 14.77
CA GLU A 418 -6.22 -17.14 13.78
C GLU A 418 -6.84 -18.54 13.65
N PHE A 419 -6.05 -19.61 13.69
CA PHE A 419 -6.57 -21.00 13.72
C PHE A 419 -7.19 -21.35 15.07
N ARG A 420 -6.58 -20.92 16.16
CA ARG A 420 -7.07 -21.21 17.53
C ARG A 420 -8.47 -20.63 17.79
N ARG A 421 -8.82 -19.50 17.18
CA ARG A 421 -10.17 -18.90 17.24
C ARG A 421 -11.26 -19.87 16.76
N TYR A 422 -10.92 -20.81 15.87
CA TYR A 422 -11.85 -21.74 15.25
C TYR A 422 -11.65 -23.19 15.68
N GLN A 423 -11.01 -23.45 16.83
CA GLN A 423 -10.74 -24.81 17.33
C GLN A 423 -12.01 -25.68 17.48
N ASN A 424 -13.17 -25.07 17.76
CA ASN A 424 -14.45 -25.75 17.97
C ASN A 424 -15.43 -25.49 16.80
N ILE A 425 -14.92 -25.40 15.57
CA ILE A 425 -15.75 -25.15 14.40
C ILE A 425 -16.71 -26.32 14.14
N GLU A 426 -18.00 -26.04 14.03
CA GLU A 426 -19.03 -27.03 13.65
C GLU A 426 -19.59 -26.77 12.25
N VAL A 427 -19.69 -25.51 11.84
CA VAL A 427 -20.27 -25.08 10.56
C VAL A 427 -19.31 -24.13 9.87
N LEU A 428 -19.14 -24.31 8.55
CA LEU A 428 -18.36 -23.40 7.73
C LEU A 428 -19.19 -22.17 7.37
N ASP A 429 -18.62 -21.01 7.57
CA ASP A 429 -19.08 -19.75 7.00
C ASP A 429 -18.05 -19.14 6.04
N ARG A 430 -18.44 -18.12 5.29
CA ARG A 430 -17.56 -17.44 4.33
C ARG A 430 -16.36 -16.80 4.99
N SER A 431 -16.53 -16.23 6.18
CA SER A 431 -15.48 -15.58 6.94
C SER A 431 -14.35 -16.56 7.27
N ILE A 432 -14.71 -17.72 7.80
CA ILE A 432 -13.75 -18.79 8.15
C ILE A 432 -12.98 -19.26 6.92
N VAL A 433 -13.69 -19.53 5.81
CA VAL A 433 -13.06 -20.01 4.57
C VAL A 433 -12.07 -18.99 4.02
N VAL A 434 -12.43 -17.71 3.96
CA VAL A 434 -11.55 -16.64 3.46
C VAL A 434 -10.35 -16.42 4.39
N ARG A 435 -10.52 -16.57 5.70
CA ARG A 435 -9.45 -16.37 6.69
C ARG A 435 -8.42 -17.49 6.69
N LEU A 436 -8.85 -18.74 6.57
CA LEU A 436 -7.99 -19.91 6.83
C LEU A 436 -7.55 -20.65 5.55
N ILE A 437 -8.29 -20.53 4.46
CA ILE A 437 -8.02 -21.26 3.22
C ILE A 437 -7.56 -20.30 2.14
N GLU A 438 -6.45 -20.64 1.45
CA GLU A 438 -5.94 -19.87 0.32
C GLU A 438 -6.69 -20.22 -0.96
N ARG A 439 -6.79 -21.48 -1.29
CA ARG A 439 -7.52 -22.02 -2.43
C ARG A 439 -7.85 -23.50 -2.25
N ILE A 440 -8.82 -24.00 -3.01
CA ILE A 440 -9.25 -25.38 -3.02
C ILE A 440 -9.04 -25.91 -4.44
N LEU A 441 -8.32 -27.01 -4.59
CA LEU A 441 -8.05 -27.66 -5.87
C LEU A 441 -8.86 -28.96 -5.96
N ILE A 442 -9.60 -29.13 -7.06
CA ILE A 442 -10.39 -30.33 -7.33
C ILE A 442 -9.83 -31.02 -8.56
N PHE A 443 -9.41 -32.28 -8.39
CA PHE A 443 -8.78 -33.09 -9.43
C PHE A 443 -9.81 -34.02 -10.09
N ARG A 444 -9.42 -34.62 -11.21
CA ARG A 444 -10.23 -35.53 -12.01
C ARG A 444 -10.64 -36.78 -11.24
N ASP A 445 -9.77 -37.31 -10.38
CA ASP A 445 -9.97 -38.46 -9.51
C ASP A 445 -10.83 -38.17 -8.27
N HIS A 446 -11.49 -37.00 -8.24
CA HIS A 446 -12.25 -36.51 -7.09
C HIS A 446 -11.42 -36.18 -5.85
N ARG A 447 -10.10 -36.18 -5.94
CA ARG A 447 -9.22 -35.70 -4.88
C ARG A 447 -9.44 -34.19 -4.70
N VAL A 448 -9.50 -33.77 -3.44
CA VAL A 448 -9.61 -32.38 -3.02
C VAL A 448 -8.36 -32.01 -2.26
N ASP A 449 -7.58 -31.07 -2.78
CA ASP A 449 -6.42 -30.53 -2.07
C ASP A 449 -6.76 -29.12 -1.59
N ILE A 450 -6.49 -28.86 -0.32
CA ILE A 450 -6.74 -27.56 0.30
C ILE A 450 -5.40 -26.90 0.58
N VAL A 451 -5.18 -25.75 -0.01
CA VAL A 451 -4.04 -24.90 0.30
C VAL A 451 -4.47 -23.93 1.40
N TYR A 452 -3.90 -24.07 2.57
CA TYR A 452 -4.20 -23.22 3.71
C TYR A 452 -3.40 -21.93 3.64
N ARG A 453 -3.90 -20.87 4.28
CA ARG A 453 -3.11 -19.69 4.53
C ARG A 453 -2.00 -20.03 5.52
N TRP A 454 -0.87 -19.33 5.38
CA TRP A 454 0.33 -19.59 6.21
C TRP A 454 0.83 -21.05 6.16
N GLN A 455 0.57 -21.77 5.07
CA GLN A 455 1.04 -23.14 4.89
C GLN A 455 2.57 -23.22 4.87
N ASN A 456 3.23 -22.20 4.31
CA ASN A 456 4.70 -22.11 4.30
C ASN A 456 5.25 -21.89 5.71
N GLU A 457 4.60 -21.06 6.52
CA GLU A 457 4.93 -20.80 7.91
C GLU A 457 4.74 -22.03 8.76
N PHE A 458 3.64 -22.75 8.56
CA PHE A 458 3.38 -24.05 9.22
C PHE A 458 4.46 -25.08 8.89
N GLN A 459 4.80 -25.25 7.62
CA GLN A 459 5.86 -26.17 7.18
C GLN A 459 7.22 -25.76 7.77
N TRP A 460 7.55 -24.49 7.73
CA TRP A 460 8.80 -23.97 8.28
C TRP A 460 8.90 -24.20 9.79
N GLN A 461 7.85 -23.92 10.56
CA GLN A 461 7.82 -24.15 12.00
C GLN A 461 7.93 -25.65 12.33
N THR A 462 7.29 -26.50 11.54
CA THR A 462 7.39 -27.96 11.67
C THR A 462 8.81 -28.44 11.42
N GLU A 463 9.48 -27.97 10.37
CA GLU A 463 10.89 -28.28 10.09
C GLU A 463 11.81 -27.81 11.22
N LEU A 464 11.58 -26.61 11.75
CA LEU A 464 12.35 -26.05 12.86
C LEU A 464 12.25 -26.94 14.10
N LEU A 465 11.04 -27.38 14.43
CA LEU A 465 10.78 -28.29 15.55
C LEU A 465 11.49 -29.64 15.37
N LEU A 466 11.38 -30.25 14.18
CA LEU A 466 12.03 -31.56 13.87
C LEU A 466 13.56 -31.44 13.96
N ARG A 467 14.14 -30.32 13.58
CA ARG A 467 15.59 -30.05 13.74
C ARG A 467 15.97 -29.86 15.20
N ALA A 468 15.15 -29.17 16.00
CA ALA A 468 15.37 -28.98 17.43
C ALA A 468 15.35 -30.33 18.17
N GLN A 469 14.52 -31.26 17.72
CA GLN A 469 14.42 -32.65 18.27
C GLN A 469 15.48 -33.63 17.72
N GLY A 470 16.38 -33.17 16.83
CA GLY A 470 17.41 -34.01 16.21
C GLY A 470 16.90 -35.03 15.21
N GLN A 471 15.65 -34.92 14.75
CA GLN A 471 15.01 -35.85 13.81
C GLN A 471 15.31 -35.57 12.34
N LEU A 472 15.85 -34.41 12.01
CA LEU A 472 16.33 -34.04 10.67
C LEU A 472 17.79 -33.63 10.73
N PRO A 473 18.68 -34.18 9.87
CA PRO A 473 20.04 -33.69 9.73
C PRO A 473 20.02 -32.26 9.24
N GLY A 474 20.88 -31.40 9.82
CA GLY A 474 21.08 -30.06 9.32
C GLY A 474 21.41 -30.13 7.81
N ARG A 475 20.65 -29.45 6.94
CA ARG A 475 21.10 -29.25 5.56
C ARG A 475 22.41 -28.47 5.61
N GLU A 476 23.53 -29.17 5.41
CA GLU A 476 24.77 -28.50 5.04
C GLU A 476 24.51 -27.80 3.71
N ALA A 477 24.65 -26.47 3.72
CA ALA A 477 24.51 -25.68 2.52
C ALA A 477 25.68 -26.01 1.59
N VAL A 478 25.40 -26.59 0.43
CA VAL A 478 26.30 -26.70 -0.71
C VAL A 478 26.42 -25.35 -1.39
#